data_7a6a75bc960ee729c442cc856e387b2e
#
_entry.id   7a6a75bc960ee729c442cc856e387b2e
#
_cell.length_a   1.000
_cell.length_b   1.000
_cell.length_c   1.000
_cell.angle_alpha   90.00
_cell.angle_beta   90.00
_cell.angle_gamma   90.00
#
_symmetry.space_group_name_H-M   'P 1'
#
loop_
_entity.id
_entity.type
_entity.pdbx_description
1 polymer ?
#
loop_
_entity_poly.entity_id
_entity_poly.type
_entity_poly.pdbx_seq_one_letter_code
_entity_poly.pdbx_strand_id
1 'polypeptide(L)'
;MRLPIVPFVIAVTLLAGAWYLFTATRPNRKTLDVPRLTRLVDIDGIETEVAVAPDGNRYAVVVSGDVWFLNISTGNRRQITKTPQPETFPAWTPDGKRVSFTRGSDTFDVDPETGTEELLRANATSLSWSSTSRTTFVRDRALWIANPNDQDEKRLVDADEIPDITIDRPRFSPDSLQVAFIKTQLGIRGEVWVVDVLNGMARPLVSDRAAENPVDTGWINEGRGLAYLTNRAGAYSLWYIDFAQSTINPLTPPLVIVPLAPIGMSVSKDRIVMPRHFVDSNIALSDGTPVTTSQKLEFEPAASPDGNRIAYTIADENKFEIWTAGLNGEKPVFRTLGREPRFSANGYQIVYTHTDLDGNADIWKLDIRNGSAEHVTDADEIDMTADWSPDGRSIAFSSGRGGAISIWMIPASGGKRLRINDGGFAPRFSPDSKSILFWNRQALWTMDADGRNARRVAGDLPEPTIGVWSSKGPAFFANAKIRTAGEVLFGPADHLMWPAFDVLRDGRFVFAPINIRETGLWAIDLTYKEN
;
A
#
# COMPACT_ATOMS: atom_id res chain seq x y z
N MET A 1 -11.12 74.48 2.23
CA MET A 1 -10.09 73.54 1.79
C MET A 1 -10.75 72.53 0.82
N ARG A 2 -10.59 72.70 -0.49
CA ARG A 2 -11.13 71.75 -1.45
C ARG A 2 -10.05 70.72 -1.77
N LEU A 3 -10.27 69.46 -1.35
CA LEU A 3 -9.40 68.32 -1.69
C LEU A 3 -9.45 68.11 -3.21
N PRO A 4 -8.34 67.86 -3.89
CA PRO A 4 -8.30 67.64 -5.31
C PRO A 4 -9.02 66.31 -5.69
N ILE A 5 -10.13 66.41 -6.40
CA ILE A 5 -10.98 65.28 -6.84
C ILE A 5 -10.24 64.37 -7.86
N VAL A 6 -9.30 64.92 -8.59
CA VAL A 6 -8.58 64.21 -9.67
C VAL A 6 -7.76 62.98 -9.21
N PRO A 7 -6.95 63.04 -8.14
CA PRO A 7 -6.18 61.87 -7.67
C PRO A 7 -7.07 60.76 -7.10
N PHE A 8 -8.25 61.09 -6.55
CA PHE A 8 -9.20 60.10 -6.02
C PHE A 8 -9.88 59.28 -7.14
N VAL A 9 -10.26 59.94 -8.25
CA VAL A 9 -10.86 59.27 -9.39
C VAL A 9 -9.85 58.35 -10.08
N ILE A 10 -8.60 58.72 -10.21
CA ILE A 10 -7.52 57.90 -10.79
C ILE A 10 -7.24 56.69 -9.90
N ALA A 11 -7.20 56.84 -8.57
CA ALA A 11 -7.00 55.73 -7.63
C ALA A 11 -8.16 54.72 -7.67
N VAL A 12 -9.41 55.15 -7.77
CA VAL A 12 -10.59 54.30 -7.86
C VAL A 12 -10.62 53.55 -9.21
N THR A 13 -10.27 54.21 -10.32
CA THR A 13 -10.18 53.52 -11.64
C THR A 13 -9.04 52.54 -11.73
N LEU A 14 -7.90 52.80 -11.11
CA LEU A 14 -6.79 51.83 -11.03
C LEU A 14 -7.14 50.63 -10.14
N LEU A 15 -7.80 50.85 -8.99
CA LEU A 15 -8.28 49.78 -8.14
C LEU A 15 -9.39 48.97 -8.80
N ALA A 16 -10.33 49.57 -9.52
CA ALA A 16 -11.37 48.89 -10.28
C ALA A 16 -10.78 48.09 -11.45
N GLY A 17 -9.79 48.66 -12.17
CA GLY A 17 -9.06 47.97 -13.23
C GLY A 17 -8.23 46.80 -12.69
N ALA A 18 -7.55 46.97 -11.59
CA ALA A 18 -6.82 45.89 -10.90
C ALA A 18 -7.77 44.78 -10.40
N TRP A 19 -8.93 45.18 -9.88
CA TRP A 19 -9.94 44.22 -9.44
C TRP A 19 -10.60 43.49 -10.62
N TYR A 20 -10.87 44.18 -11.70
CA TYR A 20 -11.36 43.57 -12.95
C TYR A 20 -10.33 42.60 -13.57
N LEU A 21 -9.05 43.00 -13.65
CA LEU A 21 -7.97 42.10 -14.06
C LEU A 21 -7.83 40.92 -13.12
N PHE A 22 -7.90 41.12 -11.80
CA PHE A 22 -7.84 40.06 -10.79
C PHE A 22 -9.03 39.10 -10.89
N THR A 23 -10.24 39.58 -11.21
CA THR A 23 -11.42 38.75 -11.40
C THR A 23 -11.47 38.10 -12.78
N ALA A 24 -11.01 38.79 -13.85
CA ALA A 24 -10.96 38.27 -15.20
C ALA A 24 -9.83 37.24 -15.43
N THR A 25 -8.78 37.27 -14.59
CA THR A 25 -7.67 36.32 -14.64
C THR A 25 -7.80 35.19 -13.62
N ARG A 26 -8.91 35.14 -12.86
CA ARG A 26 -9.15 33.93 -12.05
C ARG A 26 -9.36 32.76 -13.00
N PRO A 27 -8.47 31.75 -13.00
CA PRO A 27 -8.76 30.55 -13.76
C PRO A 27 -10.12 30.03 -13.29
N ASN A 28 -11.02 29.72 -14.24
CA ASN A 28 -12.29 29.07 -13.95
C ASN A 28 -12.02 27.92 -12.98
N ARG A 29 -12.56 28.02 -11.76
CA ARG A 29 -12.40 26.97 -10.76
C ARG A 29 -13.24 25.79 -11.22
N LYS A 30 -12.58 24.79 -11.74
CA LYS A 30 -13.21 23.51 -12.01
C LYS A 30 -13.23 22.72 -10.72
N THR A 31 -14.41 22.43 -10.18
CA THR A 31 -14.57 21.49 -9.06
C THR A 31 -14.83 20.11 -9.62
N LEU A 32 -14.12 19.12 -9.09
CA LEU A 32 -14.31 17.72 -9.46
C LEU A 32 -15.66 17.25 -8.95
N ASP A 33 -16.50 16.68 -9.81
CA ASP A 33 -17.74 16.03 -9.43
C ASP A 33 -17.45 14.61 -8.92
N VAL A 34 -18.31 14.06 -8.06
CA VAL A 34 -18.16 12.69 -7.54
C VAL A 34 -18.28 11.70 -8.70
N PRO A 35 -17.21 11.02 -9.08
CA PRO A 35 -17.21 10.18 -10.25
C PRO A 35 -17.98 8.87 -10.02
N ARG A 36 -18.57 8.34 -11.09
CA ARG A 36 -19.16 7.00 -11.08
C ARG A 36 -18.10 5.97 -11.44
N LEU A 37 -18.05 4.91 -10.65
CA LEU A 37 -17.23 3.75 -10.95
C LEU A 37 -17.99 2.87 -11.94
N THR A 38 -17.40 2.60 -13.10
CA THR A 38 -18.00 1.79 -14.18
C THR A 38 -17.11 0.59 -14.46
N ARG A 39 -17.71 -0.60 -14.50
CA ARG A 39 -17.01 -1.81 -14.91
C ARG A 39 -16.77 -1.79 -16.42
N LEU A 40 -15.53 -2.00 -16.84
CA LEU A 40 -15.14 -2.00 -18.25
C LEU A 40 -15.18 -3.41 -18.84
N VAL A 41 -14.56 -4.37 -18.17
CA VAL A 41 -14.40 -5.73 -18.69
C VAL A 41 -14.13 -6.73 -17.57
N ASP A 42 -14.60 -7.96 -17.79
CA ASP A 42 -14.21 -9.16 -17.06
C ASP A 42 -13.06 -9.86 -17.77
N ILE A 43 -12.06 -10.27 -17.01
CA ILE A 43 -10.96 -11.09 -17.50
C ILE A 43 -10.81 -12.27 -16.53
N ASP A 44 -10.67 -13.48 -17.07
CA ASP A 44 -10.40 -14.65 -16.23
C ASP A 44 -8.98 -14.57 -15.69
N GLY A 45 -8.83 -14.40 -14.38
CA GLY A 45 -7.55 -14.28 -13.71
C GLY A 45 -7.52 -13.13 -12.69
N ILE A 46 -6.36 -12.89 -12.12
CA ILE A 46 -6.13 -11.80 -11.17
C ILE A 46 -5.41 -10.67 -11.90
N GLU A 47 -6.14 -9.60 -12.19
CA GLU A 47 -5.56 -8.39 -12.76
C GLU A 47 -4.81 -7.63 -11.67
N THR A 48 -3.61 -7.17 -11.96
CA THR A 48 -2.79 -6.43 -10.98
C THR A 48 -2.48 -5.02 -11.42
N GLU A 49 -2.22 -4.82 -12.71
CA GLU A 49 -1.79 -3.54 -13.25
C GLU A 49 -2.42 -3.28 -14.61
N VAL A 50 -2.59 -2.01 -14.94
CA VAL A 50 -3.15 -1.61 -16.24
C VAL A 50 -2.41 -0.38 -16.78
N ALA A 51 -2.25 -0.35 -18.10
CA ALA A 51 -1.84 0.82 -18.85
C ALA A 51 -2.85 1.10 -19.97
N VAL A 52 -3.34 2.31 -20.04
CA VAL A 52 -4.24 2.78 -21.11
C VAL A 52 -3.40 3.36 -22.24
N ALA A 53 -3.67 2.93 -23.46
CA ALA A 53 -3.02 3.49 -24.64
C ALA A 53 -3.40 4.98 -24.86
N PRO A 54 -2.58 5.75 -25.59
CA PRO A 54 -2.87 7.16 -25.88
C PRO A 54 -4.22 7.40 -26.60
N ASP A 55 -4.74 6.40 -27.32
CA ASP A 55 -6.06 6.47 -27.98
C ASP A 55 -7.25 6.32 -27.00
N GLY A 56 -7.00 5.82 -25.78
CA GLY A 56 -8.02 5.60 -24.76
C GLY A 56 -8.85 4.32 -24.91
N ASN A 57 -8.64 3.52 -25.97
CA ASN A 57 -9.44 2.32 -26.28
C ASN A 57 -8.70 1.01 -26.12
N ARG A 58 -7.38 1.04 -26.16
CA ARG A 58 -6.53 -0.14 -26.01
C ARG A 58 -5.88 -0.15 -24.63
N TYR A 59 -5.77 -1.33 -24.06
CA TYR A 59 -5.27 -1.53 -22.70
C TYR A 59 -4.22 -2.64 -22.71
N ALA A 60 -3.14 -2.42 -21.99
CA ALA A 60 -2.22 -3.48 -21.57
C ALA A 60 -2.52 -3.78 -20.09
N VAL A 61 -2.78 -5.02 -19.77
CA VAL A 61 -3.19 -5.45 -18.42
C VAL A 61 -2.32 -6.61 -18.00
N VAL A 62 -1.81 -6.57 -16.78
CA VAL A 62 -1.14 -7.72 -16.18
C VAL A 62 -2.19 -8.60 -15.52
N VAL A 63 -2.32 -9.82 -16.00
CA VAL A 63 -3.27 -10.83 -15.50
C VAL A 63 -2.50 -12.07 -15.11
N SER A 64 -2.57 -12.41 -13.82
CA SER A 64 -1.85 -13.56 -13.25
C SER A 64 -0.34 -13.58 -13.58
N GLY A 65 0.27 -12.39 -13.69
CA GLY A 65 1.67 -12.21 -13.97
C GLY A 65 2.06 -12.08 -15.45
N ASP A 66 1.13 -12.24 -16.39
CA ASP A 66 1.38 -12.09 -17.84
C ASP A 66 0.73 -10.83 -18.38
N VAL A 67 1.32 -10.21 -19.41
CA VAL A 67 0.76 -9.05 -20.09
C VAL A 67 -0.28 -9.49 -21.12
N TRP A 68 -1.46 -8.89 -21.04
CA TRP A 68 -2.57 -9.04 -21.96
C TRP A 68 -2.87 -7.74 -22.69
N PHE A 69 -3.24 -7.87 -23.95
CA PHE A 69 -3.77 -6.78 -24.76
C PHE A 69 -5.29 -6.86 -24.82
N LEU A 70 -5.94 -5.71 -24.63
CA LEU A 70 -7.38 -5.58 -24.73
C LEU A 70 -7.73 -4.36 -25.60
N ASN A 71 -8.73 -4.53 -26.46
CA ASN A 71 -9.36 -3.44 -27.18
C ASN A 71 -10.85 -3.41 -26.77
N ILE A 72 -11.21 -2.39 -25.99
CA ILE A 72 -12.56 -2.28 -25.40
C ILE A 72 -13.63 -2.06 -26.47
N SER A 73 -13.31 -1.32 -27.55
CA SER A 73 -14.29 -0.99 -28.60
C SER A 73 -14.63 -2.21 -29.47
N THR A 74 -13.70 -3.12 -29.67
CA THR A 74 -13.89 -4.33 -30.51
C THR A 74 -14.15 -5.60 -29.68
N GLY A 75 -13.89 -5.56 -28.37
CA GLY A 75 -13.93 -6.73 -27.51
C GLY A 75 -12.76 -7.70 -27.70
N ASN A 76 -11.76 -7.33 -28.53
CA ASN A 76 -10.61 -8.19 -28.77
C ASN A 76 -9.71 -8.25 -27.55
N ARG A 77 -9.32 -9.46 -27.13
CA ARG A 77 -8.40 -9.70 -26.03
C ARG A 77 -7.39 -10.78 -26.40
N ARG A 78 -6.13 -10.57 -26.05
CA ARG A 78 -5.06 -11.52 -26.36
C ARG A 78 -3.98 -11.48 -25.28
N GLN A 79 -3.56 -12.65 -24.83
CA GLN A 79 -2.35 -12.78 -24.02
C GLN A 79 -1.13 -12.52 -24.91
N ILE A 80 -0.25 -11.61 -24.50
CA ILE A 80 0.94 -11.22 -25.25
C ILE A 80 2.16 -11.96 -24.75
N THR A 81 2.32 -12.05 -23.42
CA THR A 81 3.44 -12.77 -22.81
C THR A 81 2.96 -14.04 -22.15
N LYS A 82 3.86 -15.01 -22.04
CA LYS A 82 3.62 -16.26 -21.31
C LYS A 82 4.95 -16.77 -20.78
N THR A 83 5.36 -16.29 -19.61
CA THR A 83 6.65 -16.60 -19.04
C THR A 83 6.53 -17.09 -17.60
N PRO A 84 7.52 -17.85 -17.08
CA PRO A 84 7.53 -18.27 -15.68
C PRO A 84 7.77 -17.11 -14.68
N GLN A 85 8.33 -16.00 -15.15
CA GLN A 85 8.57 -14.81 -14.33
C GLN A 85 7.43 -13.83 -14.55
N PRO A 86 6.87 -13.24 -13.46
CA PRO A 86 5.80 -12.27 -13.61
C PRO A 86 6.30 -10.97 -14.24
N GLU A 87 5.46 -10.41 -15.09
CA GLU A 87 5.61 -9.08 -15.62
C GLU A 87 4.87 -8.07 -14.72
N THR A 88 5.40 -6.83 -14.71
CA THR A 88 4.86 -5.70 -13.95
C THR A 88 5.09 -4.40 -14.71
N PHE A 89 4.45 -3.31 -14.23
CA PHE A 89 4.64 -1.95 -14.74
C PHE A 89 4.44 -1.80 -16.25
N PRO A 90 3.30 -2.23 -16.81
CA PRO A 90 3.03 -2.03 -18.21
C PRO A 90 2.93 -0.54 -18.54
N ALA A 91 3.48 -0.10 -19.66
CA ALA A 91 3.37 1.26 -20.14
C ALA A 91 3.36 1.31 -21.67
N TRP A 92 2.44 2.07 -22.25
CA TRP A 92 2.40 2.29 -23.68
C TRP A 92 3.45 3.31 -24.13
N THR A 93 4.08 3.05 -25.27
CA THR A 93 4.85 4.08 -25.97
C THR A 93 3.94 5.24 -26.38
N PRO A 94 4.47 6.47 -26.48
CA PRO A 94 3.65 7.66 -26.79
C PRO A 94 2.93 7.59 -28.15
N ASP A 95 3.47 6.83 -29.10
CA ASP A 95 2.85 6.58 -30.41
C ASP A 95 1.79 5.46 -30.37
N GLY A 96 1.64 4.80 -29.23
CA GLY A 96 0.67 3.72 -29.02
C GLY A 96 0.93 2.44 -29.81
N LYS A 97 2.17 2.20 -30.25
CA LYS A 97 2.49 1.01 -31.04
C LYS A 97 3.06 -0.15 -30.24
N ARG A 98 3.75 0.15 -29.14
CA ARG A 98 4.39 -0.86 -28.32
C ARG A 98 4.02 -0.71 -26.86
N VAL A 99 4.22 -1.78 -26.09
CA VAL A 99 4.01 -1.83 -24.64
C VAL A 99 5.32 -2.22 -23.98
N SER A 100 5.84 -1.36 -23.14
CA SER A 100 6.96 -1.71 -22.26
C SER A 100 6.46 -2.32 -20.95
N PHE A 101 7.23 -3.22 -20.36
CA PHE A 101 6.95 -3.85 -19.08
C PHE A 101 8.24 -4.32 -18.41
N THR A 102 8.19 -4.54 -17.11
CA THR A 102 9.32 -5.06 -16.33
C THR A 102 9.17 -6.57 -16.15
N ARG A 103 10.25 -7.33 -16.37
CA ARG A 103 10.39 -8.75 -16.04
C ARG A 103 11.70 -8.95 -15.29
N GLY A 104 11.61 -9.37 -14.03
CA GLY A 104 12.77 -9.42 -13.15
C GLY A 104 13.37 -8.05 -12.89
N SER A 105 14.62 -7.84 -13.24
CA SER A 105 15.32 -6.54 -13.12
C SER A 105 15.32 -5.71 -14.41
N ASP A 106 14.77 -6.22 -15.49
CA ASP A 106 14.91 -5.63 -16.83
C ASP A 106 13.57 -5.14 -17.39
N THR A 107 13.62 -4.11 -18.20
CA THR A 107 12.47 -3.62 -18.96
C THR A 107 12.54 -4.13 -20.39
N PHE A 108 11.48 -4.74 -20.84
CA PHE A 108 11.23 -5.19 -22.20
C PHE A 108 10.20 -4.31 -22.87
N ASP A 109 10.11 -4.39 -24.16
CA ASP A 109 9.07 -3.79 -24.94
C ASP A 109 8.54 -4.80 -25.97
N VAL A 110 7.24 -4.81 -26.23
CA VAL A 110 6.55 -5.76 -27.09
C VAL A 110 5.61 -5.04 -28.04
N ASP A 111 5.58 -5.49 -29.29
CA ASP A 111 4.53 -5.12 -30.23
C ASP A 111 3.27 -5.93 -29.91
N PRO A 112 2.17 -5.30 -29.47
CA PRO A 112 0.98 -6.04 -29.09
C PRO A 112 0.26 -6.70 -30.25
N GLU A 113 0.54 -6.37 -31.51
CA GLU A 113 -0.07 -7.01 -32.69
C GLU A 113 0.70 -8.24 -33.14
N THR A 114 2.02 -8.17 -33.15
CA THR A 114 2.87 -9.28 -33.62
C THR A 114 3.35 -10.19 -32.50
N GLY A 115 3.45 -9.67 -31.26
CA GLY A 115 4.07 -10.37 -30.13
C GLY A 115 5.61 -10.31 -30.16
N THR A 116 6.19 -9.50 -31.05
CA THR A 116 7.64 -9.34 -31.13
C THR A 116 8.14 -8.55 -29.93
N GLU A 117 8.93 -9.21 -29.09
CA GLU A 117 9.52 -8.69 -27.86
C GLU A 117 11.00 -8.37 -28.06
N GLU A 118 11.48 -7.31 -27.42
CA GLU A 118 12.89 -6.96 -27.36
C GLU A 118 13.26 -6.36 -26.00
N LEU A 119 14.53 -6.53 -25.60
CA LEU A 119 15.05 -5.89 -24.40
C LEU A 119 15.18 -4.40 -24.66
N LEU A 120 14.41 -3.60 -23.93
CA LEU A 120 14.46 -2.13 -24.02
C LEU A 120 15.58 -1.59 -23.12
N ARG A 121 15.70 -2.11 -21.89
CA ARG A 121 16.66 -1.58 -20.91
C ARG A 121 17.00 -2.61 -19.84
N ALA A 122 18.29 -2.92 -19.71
CA ALA A 122 18.79 -3.79 -18.66
C ALA A 122 18.92 -3.05 -17.31
N ASN A 123 18.71 -3.77 -16.22
CA ASN A 123 18.78 -3.25 -14.85
C ASN A 123 17.93 -1.99 -14.63
N ALA A 124 16.72 -1.99 -15.16
CA ALA A 124 15.77 -0.87 -15.04
C ALA A 124 14.35 -1.41 -14.87
N THR A 125 13.64 -0.86 -13.91
CA THR A 125 12.26 -1.27 -13.57
C THR A 125 11.33 -0.05 -13.55
N SER A 126 10.02 -0.28 -13.48
CA SER A 126 9.01 0.78 -13.34
C SER A 126 9.14 1.90 -14.39
N LEU A 127 9.28 1.54 -15.66
CA LEU A 127 9.48 2.53 -16.72
C LEU A 127 8.19 3.29 -17.04
N SER A 128 8.31 4.59 -17.25
CA SER A 128 7.25 5.48 -17.75
C SER A 128 7.74 6.32 -18.93
N TRP A 129 6.84 6.59 -19.89
CA TRP A 129 7.11 7.38 -21.07
C TRP A 129 6.57 8.81 -20.93
N SER A 130 7.32 9.79 -21.39
CA SER A 130 6.83 11.15 -21.63
C SER A 130 6.15 11.27 -22.98
N SER A 131 5.37 12.32 -23.20
CA SER A 131 4.78 12.64 -24.50
C SER A 131 5.82 12.89 -25.60
N THR A 132 7.07 13.18 -25.23
CA THR A 132 8.21 13.41 -26.13
C THR A 132 9.15 12.22 -26.23
N SER A 133 8.69 11.02 -25.89
CA SER A 133 9.44 9.76 -25.92
C SER A 133 10.68 9.70 -25.02
N ARG A 134 10.80 10.59 -24.02
CA ARG A 134 11.76 10.39 -22.93
C ARG A 134 11.24 9.32 -22.00
N THR A 135 12.15 8.59 -21.37
CA THR A 135 11.81 7.58 -20.38
C THR A 135 12.29 7.99 -18.99
N THR A 136 11.54 7.63 -17.97
CA THR A 136 12.00 7.62 -16.59
C THR A 136 11.85 6.20 -16.05
N PHE A 137 12.77 5.77 -15.22
CA PHE A 137 12.84 4.41 -14.70
C PHE A 137 13.60 4.36 -13.37
N VAL A 138 13.48 3.25 -12.67
CA VAL A 138 14.19 3.00 -11.41
C VAL A 138 15.38 2.07 -11.68
N ARG A 139 16.56 2.46 -11.24
CA ARG A 139 17.80 1.67 -11.26
C ARG A 139 18.61 1.95 -10.00
N ASP A 140 19.13 0.91 -9.36
CA ASP A 140 19.95 1.02 -8.15
C ASP A 140 19.29 1.89 -7.06
N ARG A 141 17.99 1.73 -6.85
CA ARG A 141 17.16 2.50 -5.91
C ARG A 141 17.06 4.00 -6.22
N ALA A 142 17.50 4.45 -7.38
CA ALA A 142 17.47 5.84 -7.81
C ALA A 142 16.50 6.01 -8.98
N LEU A 143 15.94 7.22 -9.12
CA LEU A 143 15.15 7.63 -10.27
C LEU A 143 16.04 8.19 -11.36
N TRP A 144 15.92 7.64 -12.54
CA TRP A 144 16.68 8.04 -13.74
C TRP A 144 15.77 8.58 -14.83
N ILE A 145 16.33 9.39 -15.69
CA ILE A 145 15.70 9.86 -16.94
C ILE A 145 16.64 9.64 -18.12
N ALA A 146 16.09 9.28 -19.27
CA ALA A 146 16.83 9.13 -20.52
C ALA A 146 16.08 9.81 -21.68
N ASN A 147 16.86 10.30 -22.64
CA ASN A 147 16.35 10.82 -23.91
C ASN A 147 15.96 9.67 -24.86
N PRO A 148 15.17 9.92 -25.93
CA PRO A 148 14.64 8.87 -26.80
C PRO A 148 15.68 7.92 -27.42
N ASN A 149 16.93 8.36 -27.57
CA ASN A 149 18.01 7.59 -28.17
C ASN A 149 18.95 6.92 -27.15
N ASP A 150 18.56 6.85 -25.88
CA ASP A 150 19.29 6.23 -24.76
C ASP A 150 20.73 6.74 -24.52
N GLN A 151 21.12 7.85 -25.16
CA GLN A 151 22.52 8.30 -25.12
C GLN A 151 22.86 9.24 -23.95
N ASP A 152 21.85 9.78 -23.27
CA ASP A 152 22.04 10.73 -22.16
C ASP A 152 21.19 10.33 -20.96
N GLU A 153 21.60 9.28 -20.26
CA GLU A 153 20.97 8.92 -18.99
C GLU A 153 21.43 9.87 -17.88
N LYS A 154 20.49 10.41 -17.14
CA LYS A 154 20.74 11.28 -16.01
C LYS A 154 19.99 10.77 -14.78
N ARG A 155 20.68 10.70 -13.66
CA ARG A 155 20.03 10.45 -12.37
C ARG A 155 19.32 11.72 -11.92
N LEU A 156 18.00 11.59 -11.63
CA LEU A 156 17.16 12.71 -11.18
C LEU A 156 17.08 12.79 -9.66
N VAL A 157 16.90 11.63 -8.99
CA VAL A 157 16.71 11.56 -7.54
C VAL A 157 17.47 10.35 -7.03
N ASP A 158 18.25 10.53 -5.99
CA ASP A 158 18.89 9.46 -5.25
C ASP A 158 17.91 8.88 -4.21
N ALA A 159 18.02 7.58 -3.94
CA ALA A 159 17.49 7.06 -2.68
C ALA A 159 18.28 7.71 -1.55
N ASP A 160 17.59 8.09 -0.47
CA ASP A 160 18.25 8.60 0.71
C ASP A 160 19.26 7.58 1.26
N GLU A 161 20.24 8.06 2.03
CA GLU A 161 21.18 7.20 2.75
C GLU A 161 20.49 6.31 3.80
N ILE A 162 19.20 6.55 4.07
CA ILE A 162 18.39 5.72 4.96
C ILE A 162 18.22 4.33 4.34
N PRO A 163 18.65 3.27 5.01
CA PRO A 163 18.39 1.91 4.55
C PRO A 163 16.89 1.66 4.34
N ASP A 164 16.56 0.80 3.36
CA ASP A 164 15.20 0.31 3.14
C ASP A 164 14.19 1.32 2.53
N ILE A 165 14.65 2.46 2.02
CA ILE A 165 13.84 3.34 1.18
C ILE A 165 13.92 2.86 -0.27
N THR A 166 12.76 2.71 -0.90
CA THR A 166 12.62 2.42 -2.33
C THR A 166 11.93 3.58 -3.04
N ILE A 167 12.34 3.83 -4.28
CA ILE A 167 11.64 4.71 -5.22
C ILE A 167 10.94 3.81 -6.23
N ASP A 168 9.66 4.12 -6.56
CA ASP A 168 8.89 3.32 -7.49
C ASP A 168 7.83 4.15 -8.22
N ARG A 169 7.24 3.58 -9.27
CA ARG A 169 6.09 4.09 -10.01
C ARG A 169 6.22 5.52 -10.51
N PRO A 170 7.31 5.85 -11.24
CA PRO A 170 7.44 7.16 -11.82
C PRO A 170 6.37 7.40 -12.88
N ARG A 171 5.83 8.63 -12.94
CA ARG A 171 4.83 9.08 -13.90
C ARG A 171 5.15 10.48 -14.40
N PHE A 172 5.40 10.64 -15.70
CA PHE A 172 5.55 11.96 -16.28
C PHE A 172 4.27 12.78 -16.22
N SER A 173 4.41 14.08 -15.94
CA SER A 173 3.32 15.04 -16.17
C SER A 173 3.00 15.16 -17.67
N PRO A 174 1.76 15.54 -18.03
CA PRO A 174 1.37 15.67 -19.44
C PRO A 174 2.26 16.61 -20.27
N ASP A 175 2.81 17.66 -19.63
CA ASP A 175 3.76 18.59 -20.23
C ASP A 175 5.21 18.06 -20.26
N SER A 176 5.46 16.89 -19.65
CA SER A 176 6.77 16.24 -19.54
C SER A 176 7.83 17.06 -18.78
N LEU A 177 7.41 18.01 -17.94
CA LEU A 177 8.32 18.84 -17.14
C LEU A 177 8.52 18.33 -15.74
N GLN A 178 7.62 17.49 -15.24
CA GLN A 178 7.70 16.91 -13.90
C GLN A 178 7.54 15.39 -13.96
N VAL A 179 8.05 14.70 -12.92
CA VAL A 179 7.81 13.28 -12.69
C VAL A 179 7.29 13.11 -11.28
N ALA A 180 6.09 12.54 -11.13
CA ALA A 180 5.59 12.06 -9.85
C ALA A 180 6.13 10.65 -9.60
N PHE A 181 6.42 10.32 -8.36
CA PHE A 181 6.91 9.00 -7.96
C PHE A 181 6.54 8.70 -6.50
N ILE A 182 6.60 7.43 -6.14
CA ILE A 182 6.38 6.97 -4.78
C ILE A 182 7.72 6.68 -4.14
N LYS A 183 7.88 7.12 -2.90
CA LYS A 183 9.01 6.82 -2.04
C LYS A 183 8.48 6.04 -0.86
N THR A 184 8.89 4.79 -0.71
CA THR A 184 8.36 3.89 0.32
C THR A 184 9.46 3.40 1.24
N GLN A 185 9.19 3.42 2.54
CA GLN A 185 10.03 2.81 3.54
C GLN A 185 9.41 1.49 4.02
N LEU A 186 10.08 0.36 3.75
CA LEU A 186 9.69 -1.00 4.18
C LEU A 186 8.25 -1.43 3.83
N GLY A 187 7.61 -0.81 2.82
CA GLY A 187 6.20 -1.08 2.51
C GLY A 187 5.19 -0.63 3.58
N ILE A 188 5.63 0.13 4.58
CA ILE A 188 4.84 0.51 5.75
C ILE A 188 4.43 1.97 5.68
N ARG A 189 5.33 2.81 5.22
CA ARG A 189 5.10 4.24 5.02
C ARG A 189 5.52 4.62 3.62
N GLY A 190 4.60 5.21 2.88
CA GLY A 190 4.86 5.74 1.56
C GLY A 190 4.62 7.25 1.50
N GLU A 191 5.32 7.90 0.61
CA GLU A 191 5.18 9.32 0.31
C GLU A 191 5.03 9.51 -1.20
N VAL A 192 4.18 10.45 -1.59
CA VAL A 192 4.07 10.88 -2.98
C VAL A 192 4.97 12.08 -3.19
N TRP A 193 5.90 11.97 -4.10
CA TRP A 193 6.89 13.00 -4.44
C TRP A 193 6.72 13.48 -5.88
N VAL A 194 7.20 14.68 -6.14
CA VAL A 194 7.38 15.20 -7.50
C VAL A 194 8.77 15.77 -7.67
N VAL A 195 9.38 15.54 -8.82
CA VAL A 195 10.67 16.12 -9.21
C VAL A 195 10.51 16.92 -10.49
N ASP A 196 11.13 18.09 -10.55
CA ASP A 196 11.25 18.89 -11.76
C ASP A 196 12.39 18.33 -12.63
N VAL A 197 12.08 18.04 -13.89
CA VAL A 197 13.00 17.38 -14.82
C VAL A 197 14.18 18.27 -15.20
N LEU A 198 14.01 19.59 -15.23
CA LEU A 198 15.04 20.53 -15.68
C LEU A 198 16.11 20.75 -14.62
N ASN A 199 15.70 20.98 -13.37
CA ASN A 199 16.62 21.32 -12.29
C ASN A 199 16.87 20.19 -11.29
N GLY A 200 16.11 19.09 -11.37
CA GLY A 200 16.23 17.94 -10.45
C GLY A 200 15.73 18.21 -9.01
N MET A 201 15.02 19.32 -8.79
CA MET A 201 14.47 19.63 -7.46
C MET A 201 13.27 18.73 -7.16
N ALA A 202 13.44 17.86 -6.18
CA ALA A 202 12.39 16.97 -5.69
C ALA A 202 11.74 17.53 -4.43
N ARG A 203 10.43 17.37 -4.30
CA ARG A 203 9.67 17.75 -3.11
C ARG A 203 8.53 16.77 -2.83
N PRO A 204 8.19 16.54 -1.56
CA PRO A 204 7.01 15.75 -1.23
C PRO A 204 5.73 16.51 -1.58
N LEU A 205 4.72 15.79 -2.05
CA LEU A 205 3.35 16.27 -2.20
C LEU A 205 2.49 15.78 -1.04
N VAL A 206 2.73 14.55 -0.62
CA VAL A 206 2.13 13.92 0.55
C VAL A 206 3.29 13.41 1.38
N SER A 207 3.52 14.03 2.52
CA SER A 207 4.58 13.70 3.47
C SER A 207 4.00 13.54 4.87
N ASP A 208 2.74 13.13 4.95
CA ASP A 208 2.03 13.18 6.20
C ASP A 208 2.51 12.11 7.18
N ARG A 209 2.35 12.41 8.47
CA ARG A 209 2.73 11.56 9.61
C ARG A 209 1.94 10.26 9.68
N ALA A 210 0.96 10.12 8.80
CA ALA A 210 0.06 8.98 8.72
C ALA A 210 0.76 7.70 8.25
N ALA A 211 0.31 6.55 8.72
CA ALA A 211 0.61 5.23 8.19
C ALA A 211 -0.03 5.05 6.80
N GLU A 212 0.32 5.96 5.89
CA GLU A 212 -0.20 6.00 4.53
C GLU A 212 0.73 5.21 3.61
N ASN A 213 0.16 4.31 2.82
CA ASN A 213 0.92 3.55 1.85
C ASN A 213 0.35 3.77 0.44
N PRO A 214 0.78 4.82 -0.27
CA PRO A 214 0.41 5.01 -1.67
C PRO A 214 1.02 3.89 -2.52
N VAL A 215 0.22 3.33 -3.42
CA VAL A 215 0.65 2.22 -4.27
C VAL A 215 0.77 2.60 -5.74
N ASP A 216 0.10 3.65 -6.22
CA ASP A 216 0.29 4.22 -7.56
C ASP A 216 -0.22 5.65 -7.64
N THR A 217 0.24 6.38 -8.68
CA THR A 217 -0.12 7.78 -8.94
C THR A 217 -0.46 8.00 -10.40
N GLY A 218 -1.21 9.07 -10.69
CA GLY A 218 -1.50 9.48 -12.06
C GLY A 218 -1.91 10.93 -12.16
N TRP A 219 -1.40 11.64 -13.15
CA TRP A 219 -1.71 13.04 -13.40
C TRP A 219 -3.13 13.21 -13.94
N ILE A 220 -3.89 14.14 -13.38
CA ILE A 220 -5.26 14.47 -13.76
C ILE A 220 -5.39 15.97 -14.09
N ASN A 221 -6.50 16.36 -14.70
CA ASN A 221 -6.81 17.75 -15.00
C ASN A 221 -5.65 18.45 -15.75
N GLU A 222 -5.15 17.82 -16.82
CA GLU A 222 -4.04 18.35 -17.63
C GLU A 222 -2.76 18.70 -16.83
N GLY A 223 -2.49 17.94 -15.76
CA GLY A 223 -1.33 18.17 -14.88
C GLY A 223 -1.57 19.16 -13.75
N ARG A 224 -2.81 19.65 -13.56
CA ARG A 224 -3.16 20.56 -12.44
C ARG A 224 -3.43 19.83 -11.13
N GLY A 225 -3.46 18.51 -11.16
CA GLY A 225 -3.62 17.67 -10.00
C GLY A 225 -3.02 16.28 -10.21
N LEU A 226 -2.96 15.55 -9.11
CA LEU A 226 -2.45 14.17 -9.08
C LEU A 226 -3.44 13.30 -8.32
N ALA A 227 -3.94 12.25 -8.97
CA ALA A 227 -4.66 11.18 -8.29
C ALA A 227 -3.67 10.17 -7.74
N TYR A 228 -3.96 9.57 -6.60
CA TYR A 228 -3.16 8.50 -6.04
C TYR A 228 -4.01 7.49 -5.26
N LEU A 229 -3.62 6.24 -5.34
CA LEU A 229 -4.27 5.13 -4.66
C LEU A 229 -3.55 4.86 -3.34
N THR A 230 -4.27 4.92 -2.23
CA THR A 230 -3.68 4.80 -0.89
C THR A 230 -4.66 4.21 0.12
N ASN A 231 -4.13 3.69 1.23
CA ASN A 231 -4.90 3.20 2.37
C ASN A 231 -5.12 4.26 3.47
N ARG A 232 -5.02 5.55 3.16
CA ARG A 232 -5.13 6.69 4.09
C ARG A 232 -6.34 6.62 5.03
N ALA A 233 -7.47 6.13 4.57
CA ALA A 233 -8.69 5.97 5.37
C ALA A 233 -8.87 4.55 5.93
N GLY A 234 -7.79 3.77 6.02
CA GLY A 234 -7.82 2.38 6.48
C GLY A 234 -7.94 1.38 5.33
N ALA A 235 -8.95 1.48 4.47
CA ALA A 235 -9.03 0.72 3.23
C ALA A 235 -8.45 1.52 2.05
N TYR A 236 -7.98 0.83 1.02
CA TYR A 236 -7.50 1.51 -0.18
C TYR A 236 -8.61 2.29 -0.86
N SER A 237 -8.30 3.52 -1.23
CA SER A 237 -9.20 4.45 -1.92
C SER A 237 -8.40 5.40 -2.80
N LEU A 238 -9.06 5.97 -3.80
CA LEU A 238 -8.46 7.01 -4.62
C LEU A 238 -8.63 8.36 -3.95
N TRP A 239 -7.53 9.09 -3.89
CA TRP A 239 -7.46 10.46 -3.42
C TRP A 239 -6.88 11.33 -4.52
N TYR A 240 -7.10 12.63 -4.45
CA TYR A 240 -6.44 13.55 -5.37
C TYR A 240 -5.89 14.78 -4.64
N ILE A 241 -4.79 15.28 -5.17
CA ILE A 241 -4.12 16.50 -4.77
C ILE A 241 -4.51 17.56 -5.78
N ASP A 242 -5.15 18.63 -5.33
CA ASP A 242 -5.42 19.82 -6.14
C ASP A 242 -4.27 20.81 -5.92
N PHE A 243 -3.45 21.04 -6.94
CA PHE A 243 -2.30 21.94 -6.83
C PHE A 243 -2.69 23.42 -6.71
N ALA A 244 -3.85 23.81 -7.26
CA ALA A 244 -4.31 25.19 -7.16
C ALA A 244 -4.83 25.55 -5.78
N GLN A 245 -5.39 24.56 -5.07
CA GLN A 245 -5.94 24.73 -3.72
C GLN A 245 -5.00 24.24 -2.63
N SER A 246 -3.96 23.48 -2.98
CA SER A 246 -3.07 22.79 -2.04
C SER A 246 -3.86 21.90 -1.07
N THR A 247 -4.87 21.22 -1.58
CA THR A 247 -5.75 20.33 -0.79
C THR A 247 -5.65 18.89 -1.24
N ILE A 248 -5.87 17.98 -0.29
CA ILE A 248 -5.95 16.53 -0.52
C ILE A 248 -7.39 16.13 -0.25
N ASN A 249 -8.03 15.50 -1.22
CA ASN A 249 -9.46 15.17 -1.14
C ASN A 249 -9.70 13.73 -1.57
N PRO A 250 -10.67 13.03 -0.94
CA PRO A 250 -11.07 11.71 -1.42
C PRO A 250 -11.75 11.80 -2.78
N LEU A 251 -11.39 10.92 -3.70
CA LEU A 251 -11.97 10.80 -5.03
C LEU A 251 -13.03 9.71 -5.08
N THR A 252 -12.84 8.64 -4.31
CA THR A 252 -13.80 7.55 -4.19
C THR A 252 -14.11 7.26 -2.73
N PRO A 253 -15.29 6.66 -2.44
CA PRO A 253 -15.44 5.92 -1.20
C PRO A 253 -14.34 4.85 -1.12
N PRO A 254 -14.05 4.30 0.06
CA PRO A 254 -13.13 3.20 0.17
C PRO A 254 -13.52 2.09 -0.77
N LEU A 255 -12.55 1.72 -1.56
CA LEU A 255 -12.62 0.55 -2.39
C LEU A 255 -12.12 -0.58 -1.49
N VAL A 256 -12.91 -1.60 -1.22
CA VAL A 256 -12.39 -2.81 -0.60
C VAL A 256 -11.48 -3.47 -1.65
N ILE A 257 -10.30 -2.89 -1.81
CA ILE A 257 -9.23 -3.46 -2.60
C ILE A 257 -8.31 -4.12 -1.59
N VAL A 258 -8.29 -5.42 -1.63
CA VAL A 258 -7.23 -6.18 -0.97
C VAL A 258 -6.09 -6.22 -1.96
N PRO A 259 -4.93 -5.67 -1.65
CA PRO A 259 -3.77 -5.86 -2.48
C PRO A 259 -3.32 -7.33 -2.36
N LEU A 260 -3.89 -8.19 -3.20
CA LEU A 260 -3.37 -9.54 -3.43
C LEU A 260 -2.02 -9.49 -4.17
N ALA A 261 -1.73 -8.34 -4.76
CA ALA A 261 -0.51 -7.98 -5.47
C ALA A 261 -0.44 -6.44 -5.56
N PRO A 262 0.70 -5.85 -5.92
CA PRO A 262 0.78 -4.43 -6.24
C PRO A 262 -0.28 -4.07 -7.28
N ILE A 263 -1.25 -3.22 -6.90
CA ILE A 263 -2.29 -2.76 -7.81
C ILE A 263 -1.80 -1.49 -8.49
N GLY A 264 -1.78 -1.51 -9.82
CA GLY A 264 -1.44 -0.34 -10.63
C GLY A 264 -2.68 0.28 -11.25
N MET A 265 -2.68 1.60 -11.34
CA MET A 265 -3.68 2.35 -12.07
C MET A 265 -3.08 3.06 -13.28
N SER A 266 -3.91 3.41 -14.23
CA SER A 266 -3.54 4.24 -15.37
C SER A 266 -4.49 5.40 -15.54
N VAL A 267 -3.95 6.55 -15.88
CA VAL A 267 -4.74 7.74 -16.18
C VAL A 267 -4.56 8.10 -17.65
N SER A 268 -5.66 8.24 -18.35
CA SER A 268 -5.68 8.72 -19.74
C SER A 268 -6.72 9.83 -19.87
N LYS A 269 -6.29 11.05 -20.15
CA LYS A 269 -7.13 12.26 -20.14
C LYS A 269 -7.83 12.40 -18.77
N ASP A 270 -9.16 12.32 -18.77
CA ASP A 270 -10.00 12.45 -17.58
C ASP A 270 -10.59 11.10 -17.12
N ARG A 271 -9.92 10.00 -17.45
CA ARG A 271 -10.33 8.66 -17.06
C ARG A 271 -9.22 7.96 -16.28
N ILE A 272 -9.56 7.47 -15.09
CA ILE A 272 -8.71 6.57 -14.30
C ILE A 272 -9.20 5.15 -14.53
N VAL A 273 -8.30 4.24 -14.85
CA VAL A 273 -8.59 2.81 -14.99
C VAL A 273 -7.75 2.03 -14.00
N MET A 274 -8.36 1.07 -13.33
CA MET A 274 -7.71 0.25 -12.31
C MET A 274 -8.33 -1.13 -12.21
N PRO A 275 -7.57 -2.15 -11.82
CA PRO A 275 -8.10 -3.43 -11.39
C PRO A 275 -8.90 -3.26 -10.09
N ARG A 276 -9.98 -4.03 -9.95
CA ARG A 276 -10.73 -4.14 -8.70
C ARG A 276 -11.13 -5.57 -8.46
N HIS A 277 -10.79 -6.05 -7.27
CA HIS A 277 -11.11 -7.40 -6.83
C HIS A 277 -12.14 -7.33 -5.71
N PHE A 278 -13.20 -8.13 -5.83
CA PHE A 278 -14.10 -8.38 -4.74
C PHE A 278 -13.65 -9.68 -4.06
N VAL A 279 -13.15 -9.52 -2.87
CA VAL A 279 -12.65 -10.63 -2.07
C VAL A 279 -13.39 -10.68 -0.75
N ASP A 280 -13.54 -11.88 -0.22
CA ASP A 280 -13.84 -12.09 1.19
C ASP A 280 -12.81 -13.05 1.79
N SER A 281 -12.75 -13.06 3.08
CA SER A 281 -12.01 -14.07 3.82
C SER A 281 -12.71 -14.36 5.13
N ASN A 282 -12.69 -15.62 5.52
CA ASN A 282 -13.20 -16.06 6.81
C ASN A 282 -12.08 -16.74 7.56
N ILE A 283 -12.11 -16.67 8.89
CA ILE A 283 -11.10 -17.33 9.68
C ILE A 283 -11.36 -18.85 9.70
N ALA A 284 -10.31 -19.61 9.43
CA ALA A 284 -10.32 -21.08 9.40
C ALA A 284 -9.14 -21.69 10.17
N LEU A 285 -9.27 -22.95 10.52
CA LEU A 285 -8.19 -23.75 11.10
C LEU A 285 -7.52 -24.62 10.04
N SER A 286 -6.29 -25.04 10.31
CA SER A 286 -5.51 -25.88 9.39
C SER A 286 -6.09 -27.30 9.15
N ASP A 287 -7.06 -27.73 9.94
CA ASP A 287 -7.83 -28.95 9.70
C ASP A 287 -9.05 -28.74 8.78
N GLY A 288 -9.25 -27.51 8.26
CA GLY A 288 -10.37 -27.14 7.41
C GLY A 288 -11.62 -26.68 8.19
N THR A 289 -11.58 -26.63 9.51
CA THR A 289 -12.71 -26.17 10.32
C THR A 289 -12.91 -24.66 10.15
N PRO A 290 -14.07 -24.18 9.65
CA PRO A 290 -14.36 -22.76 9.62
C PRO A 290 -14.62 -22.24 11.04
N VAL A 291 -14.03 -21.11 11.41
CA VAL A 291 -14.27 -20.42 12.69
C VAL A 291 -15.30 -19.31 12.52
N THR A 292 -15.25 -18.65 11.38
CA THR A 292 -16.19 -17.58 11.02
C THR A 292 -16.83 -17.85 9.65
N THR A 293 -17.97 -17.23 9.38
CA THR A 293 -18.74 -17.43 8.12
C THR A 293 -19.40 -16.14 7.69
N SER A 294 -18.71 -15.02 7.75
CA SER A 294 -19.23 -13.72 7.30
C SER A 294 -19.01 -13.51 5.81
N GLN A 295 -19.58 -12.44 5.25
CA GLN A 295 -19.28 -11.97 3.90
C GLN A 295 -18.30 -10.79 3.91
N LYS A 296 -17.68 -10.55 5.07
CA LYS A 296 -16.71 -9.47 5.29
C LYS A 296 -15.29 -9.98 5.06
N LEU A 297 -14.38 -9.04 4.98
CA LEU A 297 -12.96 -9.33 4.90
C LEU A 297 -12.40 -9.48 6.31
N GLU A 298 -12.08 -10.70 6.70
CA GLU A 298 -11.55 -11.07 8.01
C GLU A 298 -10.09 -11.49 7.87
N PHE A 299 -9.22 -10.99 8.74
CA PHE A 299 -7.78 -11.26 8.67
C PHE A 299 -7.09 -11.00 10.02
N GLU A 300 -5.77 -11.19 10.08
CA GLU A 300 -4.94 -11.00 11.29
C GLU A 300 -5.44 -11.76 12.51
N PRO A 301 -5.71 -13.07 12.41
CA PRO A 301 -6.17 -13.84 13.56
C PRO A 301 -5.09 -13.94 14.63
N ALA A 302 -5.53 -13.94 15.89
CA ALA A 302 -4.72 -14.18 17.07
C ALA A 302 -5.40 -15.20 17.99
N ALA A 303 -4.67 -16.23 18.38
CA ALA A 303 -5.16 -17.26 19.29
C ALA A 303 -5.11 -16.80 20.76
N SER A 304 -6.14 -17.09 21.53
CA SER A 304 -6.09 -16.89 22.98
C SER A 304 -5.17 -17.94 23.65
N PRO A 305 -4.52 -17.62 24.78
CA PRO A 305 -3.60 -18.54 25.44
C PRO A 305 -4.25 -19.84 25.91
N ASP A 306 -5.55 -19.83 26.21
CA ASP A 306 -6.32 -21.02 26.57
C ASP A 306 -6.72 -21.89 25.36
N GLY A 307 -6.53 -21.37 24.11
CA GLY A 307 -6.86 -22.06 22.88
C GLY A 307 -8.35 -22.15 22.57
N ASN A 308 -9.21 -21.41 23.29
CA ASN A 308 -10.66 -21.52 23.15
C ASN A 308 -11.28 -20.38 22.31
N ARG A 309 -10.54 -19.29 22.11
CA ARG A 309 -11.00 -18.09 21.40
C ARG A 309 -9.95 -17.60 20.43
N ILE A 310 -10.44 -16.81 19.47
CA ILE A 310 -9.60 -16.00 18.61
C ILE A 310 -10.02 -14.52 18.70
N ALA A 311 -9.09 -13.64 18.47
CA ALA A 311 -9.33 -12.26 18.08
C ALA A 311 -8.91 -12.09 16.61
N TYR A 312 -9.58 -11.22 15.87
CA TYR A 312 -9.28 -10.99 14.47
C TYR A 312 -9.74 -9.61 14.02
N THR A 313 -9.22 -9.16 12.90
CA THR A 313 -9.59 -7.89 12.30
C THR A 313 -10.63 -8.09 11.21
N ILE A 314 -11.62 -7.22 11.14
CA ILE A 314 -12.54 -7.08 10.01
C ILE A 314 -12.26 -5.74 9.33
N ALA A 315 -12.06 -5.74 8.01
CA ALA A 315 -12.15 -4.52 7.22
C ALA A 315 -13.60 -4.26 6.83
N ASP A 316 -14.14 -3.12 7.25
CA ASP A 316 -15.50 -2.69 6.95
C ASP A 316 -15.47 -1.23 6.45
N GLU A 317 -15.79 -1.02 5.17
CA GLU A 317 -15.75 0.28 4.50
C GLU A 317 -14.46 1.10 4.78
N ASN A 318 -14.47 1.94 5.80
CA ASN A 318 -13.40 2.91 6.11
C ASN A 318 -12.69 2.61 7.41
N LYS A 319 -12.94 1.47 8.04
CA LYS A 319 -12.43 1.19 9.38
C LYS A 319 -12.03 -0.27 9.54
N PHE A 320 -11.11 -0.46 10.44
CA PHE A 320 -10.76 -1.78 10.94
C PHE A 320 -11.45 -2.00 12.27
N GLU A 321 -12.07 -3.15 12.43
CA GLU A 321 -12.78 -3.57 13.62
C GLU A 321 -12.13 -4.81 14.21
N ILE A 322 -11.90 -4.82 15.51
CA ILE A 322 -11.46 -6.00 16.24
C ILE A 322 -12.67 -6.75 16.76
N TRP A 323 -12.71 -8.03 16.44
CA TRP A 323 -13.73 -8.97 16.87
C TRP A 323 -13.10 -10.14 17.61
N THR A 324 -13.89 -10.80 18.44
CA THR A 324 -13.51 -12.09 19.07
C THR A 324 -14.56 -13.14 18.79
N ALA A 325 -14.13 -14.39 18.58
CA ALA A 325 -15.01 -15.54 18.40
C ALA A 325 -14.51 -16.74 19.22
N GLY A 326 -15.41 -17.57 19.68
CA GLY A 326 -15.08 -18.84 20.31
C GLY A 326 -14.89 -19.95 19.29
N LEU A 327 -13.96 -20.86 19.51
CA LEU A 327 -13.76 -22.05 18.68
C LEU A 327 -14.81 -23.14 18.95
N ASN A 328 -15.63 -22.97 19.98
CA ASN A 328 -16.70 -23.88 20.42
C ASN A 328 -18.10 -23.50 19.91
N GLY A 329 -18.18 -22.59 18.90
CA GLY A 329 -19.45 -22.09 18.35
C GLY A 329 -20.01 -20.84 19.05
N GLU A 330 -19.24 -20.21 19.94
CA GLU A 330 -19.58 -18.92 20.52
C GLU A 330 -19.61 -17.84 19.41
N LYS A 331 -20.68 -17.03 19.39
CA LYS A 331 -20.88 -16.02 18.35
C LYS A 331 -19.79 -14.96 18.36
N PRO A 332 -19.40 -14.44 17.18
CA PRO A 332 -18.50 -13.30 17.07
C PRO A 332 -19.04 -12.06 17.80
N VAL A 333 -18.13 -11.38 18.51
CA VAL A 333 -18.44 -10.16 19.29
C VAL A 333 -17.50 -9.04 18.87
N PHE A 334 -18.06 -7.92 18.44
CA PHE A 334 -17.32 -6.67 18.24
C PHE A 334 -16.69 -6.20 19.55
N ARG A 335 -15.44 -5.73 19.49
CA ARG A 335 -14.70 -5.28 20.66
C ARG A 335 -14.34 -3.79 20.60
N THR A 336 -13.72 -3.34 19.52
CA THR A 336 -13.26 -1.97 19.34
C THR A 336 -12.86 -1.70 17.89
N LEU A 337 -12.57 -0.45 17.58
CA LEU A 337 -11.91 -0.08 16.33
C LEU A 337 -10.40 -0.27 16.46
N GLY A 338 -9.78 -0.85 15.45
CA GLY A 338 -8.35 -1.12 15.39
C GLY A 338 -8.04 -2.40 14.63
N ARG A 339 -6.75 -2.78 14.62
CA ARG A 339 -6.24 -3.94 13.88
C ARG A 339 -5.10 -4.63 14.61
N GLU A 340 -4.65 -5.78 14.10
CA GLU A 340 -3.51 -6.53 14.61
C GLU A 340 -3.67 -6.94 16.10
N PRO A 341 -4.80 -7.54 16.49
CA PRO A 341 -5.03 -7.87 17.88
C PRO A 341 -4.07 -8.96 18.36
N ARG A 342 -3.63 -8.86 19.64
CA ARG A 342 -2.87 -9.92 20.34
C ARG A 342 -3.33 -10.06 21.78
N PHE A 343 -3.60 -11.29 22.21
CA PHE A 343 -4.02 -11.56 23.58
C PHE A 343 -2.89 -11.42 24.58
N SER A 344 -3.21 -10.91 25.75
CA SER A 344 -2.35 -11.01 26.93
C SER A 344 -2.27 -12.45 27.45
N ALA A 345 -1.25 -12.75 28.27
CA ALA A 345 -1.01 -14.07 28.83
C ALA A 345 -2.21 -14.67 29.60
N ASN A 346 -3.03 -13.84 30.24
CA ASN A 346 -4.23 -14.26 30.95
C ASN A 346 -5.49 -14.35 30.05
N GLY A 347 -5.40 -13.99 28.78
CA GLY A 347 -6.50 -14.04 27.81
C GLY A 347 -7.63 -13.03 28.01
N TYR A 348 -7.48 -12.04 28.91
CA TYR A 348 -8.51 -11.05 29.21
C TYR A 348 -8.25 -9.68 28.64
N GLN A 349 -7.05 -9.44 28.14
CA GLN A 349 -6.69 -8.19 27.49
C GLN A 349 -6.22 -8.45 26.05
N ILE A 350 -6.37 -7.44 25.20
CA ILE A 350 -5.87 -7.44 23.83
C ILE A 350 -5.06 -6.17 23.63
N VAL A 351 -3.79 -6.27 23.19
CA VAL A 351 -3.10 -5.13 22.58
C VAL A 351 -3.43 -5.09 21.11
N TYR A 352 -3.50 -3.89 20.55
CA TYR A 352 -3.87 -3.68 19.16
C TYR A 352 -3.34 -2.34 18.65
N THR A 353 -3.28 -2.19 17.34
CA THR A 353 -2.98 -0.94 16.67
C THR A 353 -4.28 -0.17 16.43
N HIS A 354 -4.37 1.04 16.93
CA HIS A 354 -5.45 1.99 16.63
C HIS A 354 -4.89 3.10 15.75
N THR A 355 -5.58 3.41 14.67
CA THR A 355 -5.24 4.51 13.78
C THR A 355 -6.31 5.59 13.89
N ASP A 356 -5.94 6.80 14.20
CA ASP A 356 -6.84 7.95 14.28
C ASP A 356 -7.19 8.52 12.90
N LEU A 357 -8.05 9.55 12.86
CA LEU A 357 -8.48 10.19 11.61
C LEU A 357 -7.34 10.95 10.90
N ASP A 358 -6.30 11.32 11.63
CA ASP A 358 -5.12 11.99 11.10
C ASP A 358 -4.06 10.97 10.63
N GLY A 359 -4.35 9.66 10.82
CA GLY A 359 -3.53 8.55 10.39
C GLY A 359 -2.39 8.19 11.36
N ASN A 360 -2.33 8.78 12.56
CA ASN A 360 -1.38 8.33 13.57
C ASN A 360 -1.79 6.94 14.06
N ALA A 361 -0.83 6.06 14.17
CA ALA A 361 -1.04 4.70 14.65
C ALA A 361 -0.36 4.54 16.01
N ASP A 362 -1.14 4.16 17.02
CA ASP A 362 -0.70 3.94 18.38
C ASP A 362 -1.09 2.54 18.89
N ILE A 363 -0.33 2.05 19.84
CA ILE A 363 -0.67 0.82 20.55
C ILE A 363 -1.64 1.13 21.69
N TRP A 364 -2.74 0.43 21.66
CA TRP A 364 -3.76 0.45 22.70
C TRP A 364 -3.88 -0.90 23.38
N LYS A 365 -4.45 -0.91 24.57
CA LYS A 365 -4.76 -2.12 25.35
C LYS A 365 -6.23 -2.09 25.74
N LEU A 366 -6.96 -3.16 25.43
CA LEU A 366 -8.39 -3.34 25.71
C LEU A 366 -8.58 -4.47 26.72
N ASP A 367 -9.34 -4.26 27.79
CA ASP A 367 -9.87 -5.33 28.64
C ASP A 367 -11.22 -5.81 28.07
N ILE A 368 -11.24 -7.04 27.56
CA ILE A 368 -12.42 -7.59 26.86
C ILE A 368 -13.58 -7.94 27.80
N ARG A 369 -13.38 -7.90 29.13
CA ARG A 369 -14.43 -8.20 30.12
C ARG A 369 -15.34 -7.01 30.37
N ASN A 370 -14.78 -5.81 30.36
CA ASN A 370 -15.50 -4.56 30.66
C ASN A 370 -15.47 -3.52 29.55
N GLY A 371 -14.69 -3.78 28.48
CA GLY A 371 -14.57 -2.87 27.33
C GLY A 371 -13.70 -1.64 27.59
N SER A 372 -12.97 -1.56 28.73
CA SER A 372 -12.08 -0.43 28.97
C SER A 372 -10.84 -0.51 28.08
N ALA A 373 -10.52 0.59 27.41
CA ALA A 373 -9.35 0.73 26.56
C ALA A 373 -8.44 1.85 27.08
N GLU A 374 -7.14 1.65 27.00
CA GLU A 374 -6.14 2.63 27.40
C GLU A 374 -4.97 2.67 26.43
N HIS A 375 -4.34 3.82 26.31
CA HIS A 375 -3.12 3.98 25.53
C HIS A 375 -1.95 3.22 26.15
N VAL A 376 -1.20 2.52 25.33
CA VAL A 376 0.13 1.98 25.68
C VAL A 376 1.20 2.92 25.16
N THR A 377 0.98 3.47 23.97
CA THR A 377 1.83 4.51 23.36
C THR A 377 1.00 5.75 23.01
N ASP A 378 1.63 6.89 22.98
CA ASP A 378 1.04 8.19 22.65
C ASP A 378 2.12 9.02 21.94
N ALA A 379 2.31 8.79 20.67
CA ALA A 379 3.40 9.43 19.97
C ALA A 379 2.94 10.10 18.70
N ASP A 380 3.69 11.12 18.30
CA ASP A 380 3.63 11.71 16.96
C ASP A 380 4.18 10.77 15.87
N GLU A 381 4.58 9.54 16.24
CA GLU A 381 5.23 8.56 15.38
C GLU A 381 4.38 7.28 15.33
N ILE A 382 4.50 6.54 14.23
CA ILE A 382 3.75 5.29 14.03
C ILE A 382 4.28 4.21 14.96
N ASP A 383 3.40 3.69 15.83
CA ASP A 383 3.62 2.51 16.66
C ASP A 383 2.60 1.42 16.27
N MET A 384 3.07 0.21 15.91
CA MET A 384 2.20 -0.85 15.36
C MET A 384 2.72 -2.26 15.67
N THR A 385 1.92 -3.26 15.31
CA THR A 385 2.26 -4.71 15.37
C THR A 385 2.74 -5.17 16.74
N ALA A 386 2.05 -4.74 17.79
CA ALA A 386 2.42 -5.08 19.16
C ALA A 386 2.22 -6.57 19.47
N ASP A 387 3.03 -7.08 20.39
CA ASP A 387 2.88 -8.41 20.96
C ASP A 387 3.15 -8.43 22.47
N TRP A 388 2.41 -9.27 23.21
CA TRP A 388 2.60 -9.49 24.62
C TRP A 388 3.69 -10.53 24.89
N SER A 389 4.55 -10.28 25.89
CA SER A 389 5.34 -11.38 26.44
C SER A 389 4.43 -12.40 27.14
N PRO A 390 4.61 -13.71 26.93
CA PRO A 390 3.81 -14.74 27.57
C PRO A 390 3.86 -14.71 29.12
N ASP A 391 4.89 -14.11 29.72
CA ASP A 391 4.95 -13.88 31.17
C ASP A 391 4.12 -12.67 31.64
N GLY A 392 3.52 -11.92 30.69
CA GLY A 392 2.65 -10.79 30.95
C GLY A 392 3.35 -9.50 31.38
N ARG A 393 4.70 -9.42 31.33
CA ARG A 393 5.46 -8.30 31.89
C ARG A 393 5.76 -7.20 30.90
N SER A 394 5.81 -7.52 29.60
CA SER A 394 6.28 -6.60 28.56
C SER A 394 5.40 -6.66 27.32
N ILE A 395 5.41 -5.56 26.57
CA ILE A 395 4.83 -5.44 25.23
C ILE A 395 5.96 -5.01 24.31
N ALA A 396 6.22 -5.77 23.23
CA ALA A 396 7.12 -5.41 22.17
C ALA A 396 6.30 -4.87 21.00
N PHE A 397 6.81 -3.88 20.27
CA PHE A 397 6.12 -3.26 19.15
C PHE A 397 7.10 -2.67 18.13
N SER A 398 6.62 -2.43 16.92
CA SER A 398 7.35 -1.71 15.89
C SER A 398 7.07 -0.23 16.00
N SER A 399 8.13 0.60 15.90
CA SER A 399 8.00 2.06 15.97
C SER A 399 8.86 2.76 14.92
N GLY A 400 8.28 3.80 14.30
CA GLY A 400 8.97 4.69 13.35
C GLY A 400 9.85 5.76 14.01
N ARG A 401 9.98 5.76 15.34
CA ARG A 401 10.77 6.74 16.09
C ARG A 401 12.23 6.77 15.66
N GLY A 402 12.72 7.96 15.34
CA GLY A 402 14.09 8.14 14.88
C GLY A 402 14.30 7.83 13.40
N GLY A 403 13.24 7.78 12.61
CA GLY A 403 13.26 7.73 11.14
C GLY A 403 13.25 6.32 10.54
N ALA A 404 13.87 5.32 11.16
CA ALA A 404 13.81 3.93 10.71
C ALA A 404 12.92 3.10 11.65
N ILE A 405 12.12 2.20 11.09
CA ILE A 405 11.30 1.29 11.88
C ILE A 405 12.20 0.36 12.69
N SER A 406 11.94 0.29 13.96
CA SER A 406 12.76 -0.38 14.96
C SER A 406 11.88 -1.14 15.95
N ILE A 407 12.43 -2.14 16.63
CA ILE A 407 11.71 -2.85 17.69
C ILE A 407 11.91 -2.13 19.02
N TRP A 408 10.81 -1.82 19.65
CA TRP A 408 10.74 -1.21 20.97
C TRP A 408 10.03 -2.12 21.96
N MET A 409 10.28 -1.91 23.22
CA MET A 409 9.64 -2.63 24.32
C MET A 409 9.21 -1.65 25.41
N ILE A 410 8.04 -1.92 26.02
CA ILE A 410 7.50 -1.18 27.14
C ILE A 410 7.03 -2.18 28.22
N PRO A 411 7.18 -1.89 29.53
CA PRO A 411 6.53 -2.68 30.57
C PRO A 411 5.01 -2.71 30.37
N ALA A 412 4.38 -3.86 30.56
CA ALA A 412 2.92 -4.01 30.41
C ALA A 412 2.11 -3.11 31.36
N SER A 413 2.73 -2.71 32.50
CA SER A 413 2.19 -1.72 33.44
C SER A 413 2.36 -0.27 33.02
N GLY A 414 2.95 -0.01 31.84
CA GLY A 414 3.34 1.32 31.38
C GLY A 414 4.73 1.73 31.91
N GLY A 415 5.22 2.86 31.43
CA GLY A 415 6.50 3.43 31.86
C GLY A 415 7.47 3.68 30.72
N LYS A 416 8.77 3.60 31.00
CA LYS A 416 9.81 3.93 30.02
C LYS A 416 9.88 2.92 28.89
N ARG A 417 9.82 3.38 27.66
CA ARG A 417 10.05 2.62 26.44
C ARG A 417 11.55 2.46 26.18
N LEU A 418 11.94 1.30 25.71
CA LEU A 418 13.32 1.00 25.35
C LEU A 418 13.37 0.51 23.91
N ARG A 419 14.26 1.09 23.12
CA ARG A 419 14.62 0.57 21.80
C ARG A 419 15.52 -0.65 22.01
N ILE A 420 15.10 -1.81 21.55
CA ILE A 420 15.83 -3.06 21.75
C ILE A 420 16.52 -3.58 20.49
N ASN A 421 16.13 -3.05 19.32
CA ASN A 421 16.80 -3.38 18.06
C ASN A 421 16.72 -2.21 17.06
N ASP A 422 17.80 -1.99 16.32
CA ASP A 422 17.89 -1.00 15.24
C ASP A 422 17.44 -1.61 13.92
N GLY A 423 16.20 -1.40 13.57
CA GLY A 423 15.52 -2.02 12.43
C GLY A 423 14.72 -3.25 12.84
N GLY A 424 13.67 -3.53 12.07
CA GLY A 424 12.81 -4.69 12.30
C GLY A 424 11.36 -4.35 12.49
N PHE A 425 10.51 -5.33 12.19
CA PHE A 425 9.08 -5.20 12.11
C PHE A 425 8.37 -6.45 12.64
N ALA A 426 7.15 -6.28 13.17
CA ALA A 426 6.27 -7.33 13.65
C ALA A 426 6.94 -8.28 14.67
N PRO A 427 7.37 -7.77 15.83
CA PRO A 427 7.96 -8.61 16.87
C PRO A 427 6.95 -9.64 17.42
N ARG A 428 7.43 -10.84 17.72
CA ARG A 428 6.65 -11.92 18.34
C ARG A 428 7.49 -12.63 19.41
N PHE A 429 7.03 -12.62 20.64
CA PHE A 429 7.72 -13.32 21.72
C PHE A 429 7.66 -14.84 21.56
N SER A 430 8.76 -15.51 21.94
CA SER A 430 8.76 -16.94 22.12
C SER A 430 7.88 -17.36 23.30
N PRO A 431 7.32 -18.60 23.32
CA PRO A 431 6.46 -19.08 24.41
C PRO A 431 7.08 -19.02 25.81
N ASP A 432 8.40 -19.04 25.91
CA ASP A 432 9.16 -18.92 27.16
C ASP A 432 9.55 -17.47 27.51
N SER A 433 9.11 -16.48 26.71
CA SER A 433 9.41 -15.05 26.87
C SER A 433 10.90 -14.69 26.75
N LYS A 434 11.77 -15.58 26.27
CA LYS A 434 13.21 -15.33 26.23
C LYS A 434 13.72 -14.81 24.91
N SER A 435 12.98 -15.01 23.83
CA SER A 435 13.37 -14.60 22.49
C SER A 435 12.26 -13.81 21.79
N ILE A 436 12.64 -13.01 20.81
CA ILE A 436 11.74 -12.29 19.94
C ILE A 436 12.05 -12.66 18.49
N LEU A 437 11.01 -13.04 17.74
CA LEU A 437 11.04 -13.25 16.30
C LEU A 437 10.60 -11.94 15.63
N PHE A 438 11.27 -11.53 14.56
CA PHE A 438 10.94 -10.31 13.85
C PHE A 438 11.40 -10.36 12.39
N TRP A 439 10.79 -9.56 11.54
CA TRP A 439 11.18 -9.40 10.15
C TRP A 439 12.12 -8.19 9.99
N ASN A 440 13.19 -8.35 9.20
CA ASN A 440 14.11 -7.28 8.85
C ASN A 440 14.80 -7.58 7.51
N ARG A 441 14.81 -6.62 6.58
CA ARG A 441 15.53 -6.68 5.30
C ARG A 441 15.34 -8.00 4.54
N GLN A 442 14.11 -8.32 4.18
CA GLN A 442 13.74 -9.54 3.43
C GLN A 442 14.13 -10.85 4.13
N ALA A 443 14.24 -10.82 5.45
CA ALA A 443 14.58 -11.97 6.25
C ALA A 443 13.82 -12.01 7.57
N LEU A 444 13.59 -13.20 8.06
CA LEU A 444 13.10 -13.45 9.40
C LEU A 444 14.29 -13.65 10.33
N TRP A 445 14.25 -12.96 11.46
CA TRP A 445 15.29 -12.95 12.48
C TRP A 445 14.74 -13.35 13.85
N THR A 446 15.61 -13.83 14.70
CA THR A 446 15.34 -13.99 16.14
C THR A 446 16.45 -13.33 16.95
N MET A 447 16.08 -12.80 18.12
CA MET A 447 17.01 -12.22 19.10
C MET A 447 16.57 -12.59 20.51
N ASP A 448 17.44 -12.41 21.49
CA ASP A 448 17.04 -12.48 22.90
C ASP A 448 16.04 -11.35 23.22
N ALA A 449 15.21 -11.52 24.23
CA ALA A 449 14.19 -10.53 24.59
C ALA A 449 14.78 -9.17 25.02
N ASP A 450 16.05 -9.12 25.37
CA ASP A 450 16.79 -7.88 25.66
C ASP A 450 17.43 -7.21 24.42
N GLY A 451 17.20 -7.77 23.22
CA GLY A 451 17.71 -7.26 21.95
C GLY A 451 19.06 -7.80 21.52
N ARG A 452 19.71 -8.65 22.33
CA ARG A 452 21.03 -9.21 22.01
C ARG A 452 20.94 -10.45 21.12
N ASN A 453 22.10 -10.90 20.61
CA ASN A 453 22.25 -12.17 19.90
C ASN A 453 21.31 -12.34 18.70
N ALA A 454 21.07 -11.26 17.94
CA ALA A 454 20.24 -11.31 16.74
C ALA A 454 20.85 -12.26 15.69
N ARG A 455 20.05 -13.20 15.18
CA ARG A 455 20.46 -14.17 14.16
C ARG A 455 19.37 -14.38 13.11
N ARG A 456 19.76 -14.59 11.88
CA ARG A 456 18.87 -14.86 10.76
C ARG A 456 18.28 -16.27 10.88
N VAL A 457 16.97 -16.39 10.74
CA VAL A 457 16.22 -17.65 10.72
C VAL A 457 15.95 -18.11 9.31
N ALA A 458 15.44 -17.21 8.45
CA ALA A 458 15.15 -17.44 7.05
C ALA A 458 15.39 -16.16 6.26
N GLY A 459 15.75 -16.27 5.00
CA GLY A 459 16.01 -15.13 4.13
C GLY A 459 15.39 -15.29 2.75
N ASP A 460 15.61 -14.26 1.91
CA ASP A 460 15.06 -14.15 0.56
C ASP A 460 13.52 -14.20 0.55
N LEU A 461 12.92 -13.57 1.56
CA LEU A 461 11.48 -13.42 1.70
C LEU A 461 11.06 -12.14 0.94
N PRO A 462 10.17 -12.24 -0.05
CA PRO A 462 9.88 -11.12 -0.96
C PRO A 462 9.16 -9.94 -0.31
N GLU A 463 8.49 -10.16 0.82
CA GLU A 463 7.65 -9.17 1.51
C GLU A 463 7.81 -9.25 3.02
N PRO A 464 7.34 -8.21 3.77
CA PRO A 464 7.27 -8.30 5.21
C PRO A 464 6.47 -9.53 5.63
N THR A 465 7.18 -10.50 6.19
CA THR A 465 6.59 -11.76 6.62
C THR A 465 6.45 -11.76 8.13
N ILE A 466 5.22 -11.90 8.61
CA ILE A 466 4.94 -12.08 10.04
C ILE A 466 5.25 -13.53 10.40
N GLY A 467 6.20 -13.72 11.30
CA GLY A 467 6.50 -15.03 11.86
C GLY A 467 5.75 -15.29 13.16
N VAL A 468 5.52 -16.55 13.49
CA VAL A 468 4.97 -17.01 14.77
C VAL A 468 5.79 -18.17 15.31
N TRP A 469 5.66 -18.45 16.60
CA TRP A 469 6.32 -19.60 17.22
C TRP A 469 5.42 -20.83 17.19
N SER A 470 5.84 -21.87 16.50
CA SER A 470 5.20 -23.20 16.52
C SER A 470 5.93 -24.16 17.46
N SER A 471 5.36 -25.33 17.71
CA SER A 471 6.03 -26.41 18.45
C SER A 471 7.31 -26.91 17.79
N LYS A 472 7.49 -26.64 16.50
CA LYS A 472 8.68 -26.96 15.70
C LYS A 472 9.64 -25.77 15.53
N GLY A 473 9.42 -24.67 16.26
CA GLY A 473 10.21 -23.44 16.19
C GLY A 473 9.54 -22.34 15.38
N PRO A 474 10.31 -21.31 14.94
CA PRO A 474 9.79 -20.21 14.16
C PRO A 474 9.12 -20.68 12.88
N ALA A 475 7.86 -20.30 12.68
CA ALA A 475 7.07 -20.56 11.48
C ALA A 475 6.71 -19.24 10.78
N PHE A 476 6.66 -19.25 9.44
CA PHE A 476 6.39 -18.07 8.64
C PHE A 476 5.66 -18.45 7.34
N PHE A 477 5.01 -17.47 6.74
CA PHE A 477 4.33 -17.64 5.46
C PHE A 477 5.28 -17.28 4.31
N ALA A 478 5.48 -18.21 3.39
CA ALA A 478 6.24 -17.98 2.16
C ALA A 478 5.80 -18.96 1.07
N ASN A 479 5.73 -18.47 -0.18
CA ASN A 479 5.32 -19.28 -1.33
C ASN A 479 3.96 -19.97 -1.10
N ALA A 480 2.97 -19.22 -0.64
CA ALA A 480 1.62 -19.70 -0.31
C ALA A 480 1.55 -20.85 0.72
N LYS A 481 2.57 -20.99 1.57
CA LYS A 481 2.64 -22.06 2.58
C LYS A 481 3.17 -21.54 3.91
N ILE A 482 2.65 -22.11 5.01
CA ILE A 482 3.25 -21.93 6.34
C ILE A 482 4.38 -22.95 6.48
N ARG A 483 5.57 -22.48 6.84
CA ARG A 483 6.77 -23.32 6.92
C ARG A 483 7.73 -22.86 8.02
N THR A 484 8.63 -23.76 8.43
CA THR A 484 9.87 -23.40 9.10
C THR A 484 10.99 -23.19 8.07
N ALA A 485 12.20 -22.88 8.53
CA ALA A 485 13.36 -22.81 7.64
C ALA A 485 13.67 -24.14 6.93
N GLY A 486 13.24 -25.28 7.49
CA GLY A 486 13.57 -26.62 6.97
C GLY A 486 12.40 -27.38 6.35
N GLU A 487 11.15 -27.10 6.70
CA GLU A 487 10.00 -27.89 6.26
C GLU A 487 8.72 -27.07 6.05
N VAL A 488 7.83 -27.56 5.20
CA VAL A 488 6.47 -27.05 5.06
C VAL A 488 5.60 -27.68 6.16
N LEU A 489 4.96 -26.83 6.96
CA LEU A 489 4.07 -27.25 8.06
C LEU A 489 2.61 -27.36 7.58
N PHE A 490 2.18 -26.43 6.73
CA PHE A 490 0.84 -26.35 6.20
C PHE A 490 0.83 -25.57 4.87
N GLY A 491 0.00 -26.00 3.94
CA GLY A 491 -0.26 -25.26 2.70
C GLY A 491 -1.63 -25.65 2.19
N PRO A 492 -2.60 -24.75 2.17
CA PRO A 492 -3.85 -24.99 1.48
C PRO A 492 -3.54 -25.22 0.02
N ALA A 493 -4.04 -26.32 -0.54
CA ALA A 493 -3.66 -26.77 -1.87
C ALA A 493 -4.09 -25.78 -2.98
N ASP A 494 -5.16 -24.98 -2.73
CA ASP A 494 -5.83 -24.22 -3.78
C ASP A 494 -6.28 -22.81 -3.34
N HIS A 495 -5.78 -22.26 -2.22
CA HIS A 495 -6.23 -20.97 -1.72
C HIS A 495 -5.07 -20.02 -1.45
N LEU A 496 -5.22 -18.79 -1.90
CA LEU A 496 -4.44 -17.68 -1.36
C LEU A 496 -4.82 -17.47 0.11
N MET A 497 -3.90 -17.01 0.94
CA MET A 497 -4.18 -16.65 2.33
C MET A 497 -3.45 -15.37 2.70
N TRP A 498 -3.98 -14.67 3.68
CA TRP A 498 -3.28 -13.55 4.28
C TRP A 498 -1.97 -14.01 4.92
N PRO A 499 -0.90 -13.21 4.84
CA PRO A 499 0.39 -13.59 5.43
C PRO A 499 0.37 -13.61 6.97
N ALA A 500 -0.69 -13.07 7.59
CA ALA A 500 -0.88 -13.10 9.04
C ALA A 500 -1.64 -14.36 9.46
N PHE A 501 -1.07 -15.10 10.36
CA PHE A 501 -1.62 -16.31 10.95
C PHE A 501 -1.15 -16.47 12.41
N ASP A 502 -1.73 -17.40 13.14
CA ASP A 502 -1.29 -17.72 14.50
C ASP A 502 -1.39 -19.23 14.76
N VAL A 503 -0.94 -19.67 15.92
CA VAL A 503 -0.90 -21.08 16.32
C VAL A 503 -1.71 -21.29 17.60
N LEU A 504 -2.66 -22.19 17.56
CA LEU A 504 -3.40 -22.64 18.74
C LEU A 504 -2.54 -23.50 19.66
N ARG A 505 -2.94 -23.61 20.92
CA ARG A 505 -2.24 -24.41 21.91
C ARG A 505 -2.11 -25.89 21.52
N ASP A 506 -3.04 -26.43 20.75
CA ASP A 506 -3.03 -27.81 20.25
C ASP A 506 -2.17 -27.99 18.97
N GLY A 507 -1.54 -26.93 18.48
CA GLY A 507 -0.63 -26.92 17.35
C GLY A 507 -1.30 -26.69 16.00
N ARG A 508 -2.63 -26.52 15.92
CA ARG A 508 -3.31 -26.12 14.68
C ARG A 508 -3.01 -24.66 14.36
N PHE A 509 -2.90 -24.36 13.08
CA PHE A 509 -2.80 -22.99 12.61
C PHE A 509 -4.19 -22.39 12.46
N VAL A 510 -4.31 -21.10 12.82
CA VAL A 510 -5.47 -20.26 12.52
C VAL A 510 -5.04 -19.21 11.50
N PHE A 511 -5.79 -19.08 10.42
CA PHE A 511 -5.46 -18.23 9.28
C PHE A 511 -6.72 -17.74 8.56
N ALA A 512 -6.56 -16.83 7.61
CA ALA A 512 -7.65 -16.31 6.81
C ALA A 512 -7.40 -16.65 5.32
N PRO A 513 -8.04 -17.69 4.76
CA PRO A 513 -8.01 -17.94 3.33
C PRO A 513 -8.73 -16.82 2.58
N ILE A 514 -8.17 -16.43 1.43
CA ILE A 514 -8.73 -15.38 0.59
C ILE A 514 -9.58 -16.03 -0.50
N ASN A 515 -10.84 -15.64 -0.58
CA ASN A 515 -11.75 -16.05 -1.65
C ASN A 515 -11.94 -14.87 -2.61
N ILE A 516 -11.49 -15.04 -3.84
CA ILE A 516 -11.72 -14.07 -4.91
C ILE A 516 -13.08 -14.36 -5.49
N ARG A 517 -14.05 -13.45 -5.30
CA ARG A 517 -15.42 -13.60 -5.80
C ARG A 517 -15.57 -13.04 -7.20
N GLU A 518 -14.91 -11.91 -7.45
CA GLU A 518 -15.04 -11.19 -8.70
C GLU A 518 -13.77 -10.38 -8.94
N THR A 519 -13.31 -10.37 -10.18
CA THR A 519 -12.19 -9.56 -10.65
C THR A 519 -12.65 -8.73 -11.85
N GLY A 520 -11.92 -7.70 -12.23
CA GLY A 520 -12.20 -6.94 -13.44
C GLY A 520 -11.54 -5.58 -13.47
N LEU A 521 -11.55 -4.97 -14.65
CA LEU A 521 -11.12 -3.59 -14.84
C LEU A 521 -12.29 -2.64 -14.64
N TRP A 522 -12.03 -1.59 -13.90
CA TRP A 522 -12.99 -0.54 -13.60
C TRP A 522 -12.46 0.82 -14.04
N ALA A 523 -13.35 1.69 -14.49
CA ALA A 523 -13.05 3.05 -14.87
C ALA A 523 -13.79 4.06 -14.01
N ILE A 524 -13.14 5.18 -13.82
CA ILE A 524 -13.66 6.40 -13.19
C ILE A 524 -13.50 7.51 -14.20
N ASP A 525 -14.61 8.04 -14.70
CA ASP A 525 -14.62 9.20 -15.55
C ASP A 525 -14.69 10.47 -14.70
N LEU A 526 -13.67 11.31 -14.80
CA LEU A 526 -13.56 12.55 -14.06
C LEU A 526 -14.34 13.64 -14.80
N THR A 527 -15.27 14.27 -14.12
CA THR A 527 -16.02 15.41 -14.65
C THR A 527 -15.76 16.65 -13.81
N TYR A 528 -15.52 17.77 -14.46
CA TYR A 528 -15.19 19.03 -13.81
C TYR A 528 -16.34 20.02 -14.05
N LYS A 529 -16.89 20.60 -12.97
CA LYS A 529 -17.86 21.70 -13.05
C LYS A 529 -17.10 23.03 -13.09
N GLU A 530 -17.44 23.87 -14.04
CA GLU A 530 -17.00 25.25 -14.06
C GLU A 530 -17.82 26.03 -13.03
N ASN A 531 -17.15 26.65 -12.05
CA ASN A 531 -17.77 27.51 -11.03
C ASN A 531 -17.66 28.98 -11.43
#